data_a099f25ef3232c1e563ecc251d1c09d1
#
_entry.id   a099f25ef3232c1e563ecc251d1c09d1
#
_cell.length_a   1.000
_cell.length_b   1.000
_cell.length_c   1.000
_cell.angle_alpha   90.00
_cell.angle_beta   90.00
_cell.angle_gamma   90.00
#
_symmetry.space_group_name_H-M   'P 1'
#
loop_
_entity.id
_entity.type
_entity.pdbx_description
1 polymer ?
#
loop_
_entity_poly.entity_id
_entity_poly.type
_entity_poly.pdbx_seq_one_letter_code
_entity_poly.pdbx_strand_id
1 'polypeptide(L)'
;MEISPQQLADKLRRGEPVWLLDVRHGWEHELARLPDQALIPLPELPSRLDEVRPGPGAQIVCYCHHGVRSLGAAAILREAGFESAVSLAGGIDLWSRLIDPSVPQY
;
A
#
# COMPACT_ATOMS: atom_id res chain seq x y z
N MET A 1 -12.56 4.31 -1.27
CA MET A 1 -11.27 3.98 -1.89
C MET A 1 -10.15 3.85 -0.86
N GLU A 2 -10.51 3.71 0.40
CA GLU A 2 -9.56 3.53 1.49
C GLU A 2 -9.85 2.28 2.30
N ILE A 3 -8.80 1.74 2.93
CA ILE A 3 -8.91 0.67 3.91
C ILE A 3 -8.26 1.16 5.21
N SER A 4 -8.87 0.88 6.35
CA SER A 4 -8.29 1.26 7.63
C SER A 4 -7.15 0.30 8.03
N PRO A 5 -6.23 0.73 8.93
CA PRO A 5 -5.21 -0.18 9.44
C PRO A 5 -5.82 -1.44 10.07
N GLN A 6 -6.91 -1.31 10.80
CA GLN A 6 -7.59 -2.45 11.44
C GLN A 6 -8.16 -3.42 10.42
N GLN A 7 -8.79 -2.89 9.35
CA GLN A 7 -9.32 -3.73 8.28
C GLN A 7 -8.21 -4.48 7.55
N LEU A 8 -7.09 -3.81 7.28
CA LEU A 8 -5.94 -4.47 6.65
C LEU A 8 -5.35 -5.54 7.57
N ALA A 9 -5.17 -5.22 8.84
CA ALA A 9 -4.66 -6.18 9.81
C ALA A 9 -5.56 -7.43 9.89
N ASP A 10 -6.88 -7.23 9.87
CA ASP A 10 -7.83 -8.34 9.88
C ASP A 10 -7.71 -9.21 8.63
N LYS A 11 -7.57 -8.59 7.45
CA LYS A 11 -7.38 -9.33 6.21
C LYS A 11 -6.11 -10.18 6.24
N LEU A 12 -5.01 -9.59 6.68
CA LEU A 12 -3.74 -10.30 6.77
C LEU A 12 -3.81 -11.45 7.77
N ARG A 13 -4.47 -11.23 8.91
CA ARG A 13 -4.63 -12.25 9.95
C ARG A 13 -5.46 -13.43 9.46
N ARG A 14 -6.48 -13.17 8.63
CA ARG A 14 -7.34 -14.22 8.06
C ARG A 14 -6.71 -14.92 6.86
N GLY A 15 -5.53 -14.49 6.41
CA GLY A 15 -4.89 -15.05 5.23
C GLY A 15 -5.56 -14.67 3.91
N GLU A 16 -6.36 -13.60 3.89
CA GLU A 16 -6.97 -13.13 2.65
C GLU A 16 -5.89 -12.59 1.71
N PRO A 17 -6.01 -12.80 0.39
CA PRO A 17 -4.98 -12.36 -0.55
C PRO A 17 -4.93 -10.84 -0.64
N VAL A 18 -3.78 -10.28 -0.29
CA VAL A 18 -3.50 -8.84 -0.34
C VAL A 18 -2.16 -8.64 -1.01
N TRP A 19 -2.08 -7.64 -1.89
CA TRP A 19 -0.84 -7.23 -2.52
C TRP A 19 -0.52 -5.79 -2.09
N LEU A 20 0.54 -5.64 -1.30
CA LEU A 20 0.93 -4.35 -0.75
C LEU A 20 1.84 -3.62 -1.74
N LEU A 21 1.51 -2.37 -2.03
CA LEU A 21 2.29 -1.52 -2.91
C LEU A 21 2.75 -0.26 -2.17
N ASP A 22 4.07 -0.17 -1.95
CA ASP A 22 4.70 1.02 -1.41
C ASP A 22 4.92 2.01 -2.55
N VAL A 23 4.33 3.20 -2.45
CA VAL A 23 4.45 4.24 -3.48
C VAL A 23 5.30 5.43 -3.03
N ARG A 24 6.10 5.21 -1.98
CA ARG A 24 7.01 6.22 -1.44
C ARG A 24 8.34 6.22 -2.21
N HIS A 25 9.24 7.12 -1.79
CA HIS A 25 10.61 7.13 -2.30
C HIS A 25 11.42 5.97 -1.73
N GLY A 26 12.48 5.60 -2.44
CA GLY A 26 13.35 4.49 -2.00
C GLY A 26 13.97 4.72 -0.62
N TRP A 27 14.32 5.97 -0.27
CA TRP A 27 14.89 6.27 1.04
C TRP A 27 13.88 6.07 2.19
N GLU A 28 12.59 6.31 1.94
CA GLU A 28 11.54 6.03 2.91
C GLU A 28 11.38 4.51 3.11
N HIS A 29 11.41 3.77 2.02
CA HIS A 29 11.32 2.31 2.03
C HIS A 29 12.47 1.69 2.85
N GLU A 30 13.66 2.26 2.77
CA GLU A 30 14.79 1.77 3.56
C GLU A 30 14.64 2.07 5.04
N LEU A 31 14.02 3.20 5.41
CA LEU A 31 13.80 3.55 6.81
C LEU A 31 12.76 2.66 7.49
N ALA A 32 11.65 2.39 6.81
CA ALA A 32 10.55 1.63 7.37
C ALA A 32 9.69 1.11 6.23
N ARG A 33 9.20 -0.13 6.33
CA ARG A 33 8.32 -0.73 5.33
C ARG A 33 7.47 -1.82 5.94
N LEU A 34 6.34 -2.10 5.31
CA LEU A 34 5.51 -3.25 5.65
C LEU A 34 6.15 -4.51 5.05
N PRO A 35 5.87 -5.70 5.61
CA PRO A 35 6.42 -6.94 5.06
C PRO A 35 5.78 -7.29 3.71
N ASP A 36 6.53 -8.03 2.87
CA ASP A 36 6.04 -8.61 1.61
C ASP A 36 5.39 -7.59 0.67
N GLN A 37 6.02 -6.44 0.48
CA GLN A 37 5.51 -5.39 -0.39
C GLN A 37 6.36 -5.25 -1.66
N ALA A 38 5.77 -4.65 -2.69
CA ALA A 38 6.48 -4.14 -3.86
C ALA A 38 6.69 -2.65 -3.70
N LEU A 39 7.73 -2.10 -4.32
CA LEU A 39 8.01 -0.66 -4.31
C LEU A 39 7.94 -0.11 -5.73
N ILE A 40 7.01 0.80 -5.97
CA ILE A 40 6.94 1.58 -7.20
C ILE A 40 6.61 3.02 -6.77
N PRO A 41 7.60 3.92 -6.77
CA PRO A 41 7.34 5.33 -6.39
C PRO A 41 6.24 5.95 -7.25
N LEU A 42 5.39 6.75 -6.63
CA LEU A 42 4.22 7.31 -7.30
C LEU A 42 4.51 7.97 -8.65
N PRO A 43 5.58 8.79 -8.81
CA PRO A 43 5.88 9.40 -10.11
C PRO A 43 6.20 8.39 -11.21
N GLU A 44 6.64 7.20 -10.86
CA GLU A 44 7.00 6.16 -11.82
C GLU A 44 5.85 5.21 -12.12
N LEU A 45 4.79 5.24 -11.31
CA LEU A 45 3.70 4.26 -11.41
C LEU A 45 3.06 4.23 -12.80
N PRO A 46 2.73 5.36 -13.45
CA PRO A 46 2.09 5.32 -14.77
C PRO A 46 2.92 4.60 -15.84
N SER A 47 4.25 4.66 -15.75
CA SER A 47 5.13 4.00 -16.72
C SER A 47 5.51 2.57 -16.31
N ARG A 48 5.11 2.12 -15.14
CA ARG A 48 5.48 0.81 -14.60
C ARG A 48 4.27 -0.05 -14.23
N LEU A 49 3.14 0.19 -14.86
CA LEU A 49 1.91 -0.58 -14.59
C LEU A 49 2.05 -2.07 -14.91
N ASP A 50 2.96 -2.44 -15.79
CA ASP A 50 3.26 -3.84 -16.09
C ASP A 50 3.91 -4.59 -14.92
N GLU A 51 4.42 -3.87 -13.93
CA GLU A 51 4.98 -4.46 -12.72
C GLU A 51 3.92 -4.67 -11.62
N VAL A 52 2.70 -4.17 -11.82
CA VAL A 52 1.59 -4.36 -10.89
C VAL A 52 0.99 -5.73 -11.14
N ARG A 53 1.35 -6.70 -10.32
CA ARG A 53 1.00 -8.11 -10.54
C ARG A 53 0.43 -8.75 -9.27
N PRO A 54 -0.74 -8.31 -8.82
CA PRO A 54 -1.41 -8.97 -7.71
C PRO A 54 -1.80 -10.38 -8.14
N GLY A 55 -1.73 -11.33 -7.24
CA GLY A 55 -2.23 -12.67 -7.50
C GLY A 55 -3.74 -12.67 -7.73
N PRO A 56 -4.30 -13.81 -8.19
CA PRO A 56 -5.74 -13.93 -8.42
C PRO A 56 -6.54 -13.60 -7.16
N GLY A 57 -7.53 -12.72 -7.31
CA GLY A 57 -8.40 -12.32 -6.20
C GLY A 57 -7.75 -11.43 -5.15
N ALA A 58 -6.49 -11.02 -5.32
CA ALA A 58 -5.80 -10.19 -4.35
C ALA A 58 -6.30 -8.76 -4.39
N GLN A 59 -6.53 -8.18 -3.22
CA GLN A 59 -6.78 -6.75 -3.09
C GLN A 59 -5.46 -5.99 -3.12
N ILE A 60 -5.37 -4.96 -3.96
CA ILE A 60 -4.20 -4.08 -3.98
C ILE A 60 -4.38 -3.01 -2.91
N VAL A 61 -3.43 -2.94 -1.98
CA VAL A 61 -3.41 -1.90 -0.95
C VAL A 61 -2.15 -1.06 -1.15
N CYS A 62 -2.35 0.19 -1.59
CA CYS A 62 -1.28 1.16 -1.75
C CYS A 62 -1.04 1.86 -0.42
N TYR A 63 0.22 2.09 -0.06
CA TYR A 63 0.51 2.87 1.12
C TYR A 63 1.64 3.88 0.89
N CYS A 64 1.59 4.95 1.66
CA CYS A 64 2.63 5.97 1.73
C CYS A 64 2.85 6.37 3.19
N HIS A 65 3.39 7.57 3.45
CA HIS A 65 3.66 7.97 4.83
C HIS A 65 2.36 8.22 5.62
N HIS A 66 1.46 9.07 5.08
CA HIS A 66 0.23 9.50 5.75
C HIS A 66 -1.05 9.22 4.97
N GLY A 67 -0.99 8.57 3.83
CA GLY A 67 -2.17 8.20 3.06
C GLY A 67 -2.57 9.15 1.93
N VAL A 68 -1.81 10.21 1.66
CA VAL A 68 -2.14 11.18 0.59
C VAL A 68 -1.67 10.71 -0.77
N ARG A 69 -0.37 10.39 -0.90
CA ARG A 69 0.19 9.88 -2.17
C ARG A 69 -0.48 8.58 -2.61
N SER A 70 -0.81 7.72 -1.66
CA SER A 70 -1.41 6.43 -1.94
C SER A 70 -2.86 6.54 -2.45
N LEU A 71 -3.58 7.60 -2.11
CA LEU A 71 -4.89 7.86 -2.73
C LEU A 71 -4.74 8.11 -4.23
N GLY A 72 -3.74 8.92 -4.62
CA GLY A 72 -3.43 9.14 -6.03
C GLY A 72 -3.02 7.87 -6.75
N ALA A 73 -2.21 7.03 -6.10
CA ALA A 73 -1.81 5.74 -6.66
C ALA A 73 -3.01 4.82 -6.89
N ALA A 74 -3.90 4.71 -5.90
CA ALA A 74 -5.10 3.89 -6.04
C ALA A 74 -5.99 4.38 -7.19
N ALA A 75 -6.12 5.70 -7.36
CA ALA A 75 -6.88 6.27 -8.46
C ALA A 75 -6.27 5.92 -9.82
N ILE A 76 -4.95 6.04 -9.96
CA ILE A 76 -4.23 5.65 -11.18
C ILE A 76 -4.47 4.18 -11.50
N LEU A 77 -4.36 3.32 -10.50
CA LEU A 77 -4.54 1.88 -10.70
C LEU A 77 -5.98 1.55 -11.09
N ARG A 78 -6.97 2.16 -10.47
CA ARG A 78 -8.37 1.91 -10.83
C ARG A 78 -8.68 2.33 -12.26
N GLU A 79 -8.15 3.46 -12.71
CA GLU A 79 -8.31 3.89 -14.10
C GLU A 79 -7.62 2.93 -15.07
N ALA A 80 -6.56 2.26 -14.64
CA ALA A 80 -5.86 1.27 -15.45
C ALA A 80 -6.53 -0.11 -15.42
N GLY A 81 -7.65 -0.27 -14.72
CA GLY A 81 -8.39 -1.53 -14.67
C GLY A 81 -8.18 -2.35 -13.41
N PHE A 82 -7.37 -1.90 -12.47
CA PHE A 82 -7.15 -2.58 -11.18
C PHE A 82 -8.21 -2.12 -10.18
N GLU A 83 -9.41 -2.65 -10.29
CA GLU A 83 -10.58 -2.17 -9.55
C GLU A 83 -10.50 -2.40 -8.04
N SER A 84 -9.67 -3.34 -7.59
CA SER A 84 -9.52 -3.64 -6.17
C SER A 84 -8.58 -2.68 -5.43
N ALA A 85 -7.94 -1.75 -6.14
CA ALA A 85 -6.93 -0.87 -5.54
C ALA A 85 -7.57 0.09 -4.54
N VAL A 86 -6.99 0.12 -3.34
CA VAL A 86 -7.39 1.03 -2.26
C VAL A 86 -6.14 1.64 -1.63
N SER A 87 -6.32 2.71 -0.86
CA SER A 87 -5.26 3.38 -0.12
C SER A 87 -5.36 3.02 1.36
N LEU A 88 -4.22 2.74 2.00
CA LEU A 88 -4.18 2.55 3.44
C LEU A 88 -4.35 3.90 4.14
N ALA A 89 -5.48 4.09 4.81
CA ALA A 89 -5.80 5.32 5.51
C ALA A 89 -4.74 5.60 6.59
N GLY A 90 -4.22 6.82 6.61
CA GLY A 90 -3.18 7.22 7.56
C GLY A 90 -1.79 6.68 7.25
N GLY A 91 -1.65 5.85 6.23
CA GLY A 91 -0.38 5.33 5.76
C GLY A 91 0.39 4.47 6.76
N ILE A 92 1.67 4.30 6.52
CA ILE A 92 2.55 3.53 7.40
C ILE A 92 2.68 4.16 8.79
N ASP A 93 2.50 5.48 8.89
CA ASP A 93 2.53 6.17 10.19
C ASP A 93 1.43 5.66 11.11
N LEU A 94 0.19 5.65 10.64
CA LEU A 94 -0.93 5.18 11.44
C LEU A 94 -0.84 3.67 11.70
N TRP A 95 -0.36 2.90 10.72
CA TRP A 95 -0.11 1.47 10.89
C TRP A 95 0.86 1.22 12.04
N SER A 96 1.98 1.95 12.08
CA SER A 96 2.97 1.83 13.14
C SER A 96 2.37 2.14 14.51
N ARG A 97 1.53 3.18 14.59
CA ARG A 97 0.93 3.61 15.86
C ARG A 97 -0.12 2.66 16.39
N LEU A 98 -0.94 2.09 15.51
CA LEU A 98 -2.13 1.31 15.90
C LEU A 98 -1.94 -0.20 15.83
N ILE A 99 -1.11 -0.68 14.90
CA ILE A 99 -1.04 -2.11 14.59
C ILE A 99 0.31 -2.71 14.97
N ASP A 100 1.40 -2.14 14.49
CA ASP A 100 2.73 -2.72 14.66
C ASP A 100 3.75 -1.66 15.08
N PRO A 101 3.94 -1.47 16.41
CA PRO A 101 4.90 -0.47 16.90
C PRO A 101 6.35 -0.77 16.56
N SER A 102 6.67 -1.98 16.08
CA SER A 102 8.04 -2.32 15.65
C SER A 102 8.40 -1.66 14.32
N VAL A 103 7.41 -1.20 13.56
CA VAL A 103 7.64 -0.44 12.32
C VAL A 103 8.08 0.98 12.71
N PRO A 104 9.29 1.41 12.31
CA PRO A 104 9.78 2.74 12.69
C PRO A 104 8.88 3.86 12.19
N GLN A 105 8.74 4.88 13.03
CA GLN A 105 8.10 6.15 12.64
C GLN A 105 9.17 7.11 12.15
N TYR A 106 8.78 7.96 11.18
CA TYR A 106 9.73 8.93 10.64
C TYR A 106 9.06 10.22 10.21
#